data_e445f5d6459465e3f9b836f5d59a10fa
#
_entry.id   e445f5d6459465e3f9b836f5d59a10fa
#
_cell.length_a   1.000
_cell.length_b   1.000
_cell.length_c   1.000
_cell.angle_alpha   90.00
_cell.angle_beta   90.00
_cell.angle_gamma   90.00
#
_symmetry.space_group_name_H-M   'P 1'
#
loop_
_entity.id
_entity.type
_entity.pdbx_description
1 polymer ?
#
loop_
_entity_poly.entity_id
_entity_poly.type
_entity_poly.pdbx_seq_one_letter_code
_entity_poly.pdbx_strand_id
1 'polypeptide(L)'
;MGGVRSEYELSLRVQGRFFHPRDYGNEMELVQGVMIPGYATYCNVRDAIIYRDARNVAPEPDDRRLLALAIDSKGLPREELYRRSGMDPDSFKQSLARLYQSLNLVRTARGNYRTLPVNRIYEPEDARFYVVKRLILSFGIVSAEGLGMLLKGEIPMAELRKILLRLEKEEILVKGFLKKDSETLYWIVKDDMEHIKGHLFQGSFVLNQGDRLAHYLSEDVKKKFGLGACNVIFSS
;
A
#
# COMPACT_ATOMS: atom_id res chain seq x y z
N MET A 1 -8.92 -3.97 3.80
CA MET A 1 -8.89 -2.73 3.00
C MET A 1 -7.47 -2.48 2.53
N GLY A 2 -7.25 -2.14 1.25
CA GLY A 2 -5.96 -1.62 0.80
C GLY A 2 -5.63 -0.30 1.50
N GLY A 3 -4.35 0.05 1.58
CA GLY A 3 -3.93 1.34 2.15
C GLY A 3 -4.54 2.51 1.39
N VAL A 4 -4.90 3.57 2.10
CA VAL A 4 -5.42 4.82 1.53
C VAL A 4 -4.43 5.95 1.76
N ARG A 5 -4.31 6.86 0.79
CA ARG A 5 -3.28 7.91 0.82
C ARG A 5 -3.66 9.11 1.64
N SER A 6 -4.94 9.41 1.73
CA SER A 6 -5.45 10.61 2.38
C SER A 6 -6.73 10.33 3.13
N GLU A 7 -7.11 11.24 3.99
CA GLU A 7 -8.40 11.22 4.67
C GLU A 7 -9.56 11.24 3.67
N TYR A 8 -9.36 11.94 2.55
CA TYR A 8 -10.34 12.00 1.47
C TYR A 8 -10.54 10.64 0.79
N GLU A 9 -9.46 9.93 0.43
CA GLU A 9 -9.55 8.58 -0.12
C GLU A 9 -10.19 7.60 0.88
N LEU A 10 -9.87 7.75 2.16
CA LEU A 10 -10.49 6.96 3.21
C LEU A 10 -12.00 7.22 3.27
N SER A 11 -12.42 8.47 3.21
CA SER A 11 -13.84 8.85 3.23
C SER A 11 -14.61 8.32 2.02
N LEU A 12 -14.02 8.35 0.84
CA LEU A 12 -14.61 7.78 -0.37
C LEU A 12 -14.81 6.27 -0.27
N ARG A 13 -13.87 5.56 0.34
CA ARG A 13 -13.95 4.10 0.53
C ARG A 13 -14.92 3.67 1.63
N VAL A 14 -15.30 4.58 2.52
CA VAL A 14 -16.28 4.35 3.60
C VAL A 14 -17.63 5.00 3.23
N GLN A 15 -18.18 4.64 2.06
CA GLN A 15 -19.51 5.03 1.61
C GLN A 15 -19.78 6.55 1.48
N GLY A 16 -18.77 7.33 1.10
CA GLY A 16 -18.94 8.75 0.81
C GLY A 16 -19.22 9.65 2.03
N ARG A 17 -19.09 9.14 3.25
CA ARG A 17 -19.15 9.97 4.45
C ARG A 17 -17.79 10.60 4.71
N PHE A 18 -17.77 11.89 4.96
CA PHE A 18 -16.56 12.59 5.40
C PHE A 18 -16.11 11.96 6.72
N PHE A 19 -14.92 11.40 6.71
CA PHE A 19 -14.43 10.56 7.77
C PHE A 19 -13.03 11.02 8.18
N HIS A 20 -12.89 11.40 9.42
CA HIS A 20 -11.58 11.72 9.98
C HIS A 20 -10.97 10.44 10.58
N PRO A 21 -9.68 10.10 10.35
CA PRO A 21 -9.06 8.93 10.95
C PRO A 21 -9.21 8.82 12.47
N ARG A 22 -9.37 9.96 13.16
CA ARG A 22 -9.63 10.03 14.61
C ARG A 22 -10.98 9.46 15.04
N ASP A 23 -11.94 9.40 14.12
CA ASP A 23 -13.30 8.90 14.40
C ASP A 23 -13.38 7.36 14.36
N TYR A 24 -12.30 6.67 13.93
CA TYR A 24 -12.18 5.23 14.07
C TYR A 24 -11.94 4.89 15.54
N GLY A 25 -12.97 4.40 16.20
CA GLY A 25 -13.10 4.25 17.64
C GLY A 25 -12.00 3.51 18.41
N ASN A 26 -10.98 3.03 17.73
CA ASN A 26 -9.79 2.49 18.36
C ASN A 26 -8.54 3.03 17.64
N GLU A 27 -7.97 4.13 18.16
CA GLU A 27 -6.79 4.80 17.62
C GLU A 27 -5.56 3.88 17.46
N MET A 28 -5.59 2.73 18.12
CA MET A 28 -4.54 1.73 18.06
C MET A 28 -4.61 0.86 16.81
N GLU A 29 -5.71 0.90 16.06
CA GLU A 29 -5.92 0.01 14.91
C GLU A 29 -5.56 0.64 13.57
N LEU A 30 -5.67 1.98 13.46
CA LEU A 30 -5.33 2.71 12.23
C LEU A 30 -3.98 3.41 12.37
N VAL A 31 -3.08 3.14 11.45
CA VAL A 31 -1.76 3.75 11.38
C VAL A 31 -1.45 4.24 9.97
N GLN A 32 -0.61 5.26 9.91
CA GLN A 32 -0.04 5.78 8.67
C GLN A 32 1.43 5.38 8.59
N GLY A 33 1.84 4.91 7.43
CA GLY A 33 3.23 4.58 7.11
C GLY A 33 3.43 4.46 5.60
N VAL A 34 4.65 4.23 5.17
CA VAL A 34 4.99 4.04 3.76
C VAL A 34 4.73 2.58 3.37
N MET A 35 3.46 2.17 3.27
CA MET A 35 3.10 0.79 2.90
C MET A 35 3.48 0.48 1.46
N ILE A 36 3.40 1.45 0.61
CA ILE A 36 3.77 1.37 -0.80
C ILE A 36 4.87 2.40 -1.06
N PRO A 37 5.98 2.02 -1.71
CA PRO A 37 7.13 2.90 -1.91
C PRO A 37 6.77 4.28 -2.45
N GLY A 38 7.22 5.31 -1.77
CA GLY A 38 7.01 6.71 -2.13
C GLY A 38 5.67 7.32 -1.68
N TYR A 39 4.81 6.55 -0.98
CA TYR A 39 3.52 7.07 -0.52
C TYR A 39 3.22 6.68 0.92
N ALA A 40 2.98 7.68 1.77
CA ALA A 40 2.40 7.44 3.07
C ALA A 40 0.92 7.05 2.90
N THR A 41 0.53 5.93 3.47
CA THR A 41 -0.83 5.38 3.37
C THR A 41 -1.37 5.03 4.75
N TYR A 42 -2.69 5.06 4.90
CA TYR A 42 -3.34 4.57 6.11
C TYR A 42 -3.72 3.10 5.96
N CYS A 43 -3.47 2.32 6.98
CA CYS A 43 -3.94 0.93 7.07
C CYS A 43 -4.14 0.52 8.54
N ASN A 44 -4.72 -0.65 8.77
CA ASN A 44 -4.75 -1.21 10.12
C ASN A 44 -3.35 -1.70 10.53
N VAL A 45 -3.13 -1.82 11.85
CA VAL A 45 -1.83 -2.24 12.42
C VAL A 45 -1.41 -3.62 11.91
N ARG A 46 -2.35 -4.55 11.75
CA ARG A 46 -2.06 -5.91 11.27
C ARG A 46 -1.46 -5.88 9.86
N ASP A 47 -2.04 -5.06 8.98
CA ASP A 47 -1.50 -4.89 7.64
C ASP A 47 -0.12 -4.22 7.66
N ALA A 48 0.06 -3.17 8.49
CA ALA A 48 1.36 -2.52 8.65
C ALA A 48 2.46 -3.51 9.08
N ILE A 49 2.15 -4.45 9.97
CA ILE A 49 3.07 -5.51 10.40
C ILE A 49 3.44 -6.40 9.21
N ILE A 50 2.47 -6.82 8.39
CA ILE A 50 2.73 -7.65 7.22
C ILE A 50 3.66 -6.93 6.23
N TYR A 51 3.42 -5.64 5.96
CA TYR A 51 4.28 -4.84 5.09
C TYR A 51 5.70 -4.66 5.66
N ARG A 52 5.84 -4.44 6.98
CA ARG A 52 7.14 -4.37 7.65
C ARG A 52 7.92 -5.68 7.52
N ASP A 53 7.25 -6.80 7.81
CA ASP A 53 7.88 -8.12 7.78
C ASP A 53 8.26 -8.53 6.35
N ALA A 54 7.47 -8.11 5.35
CA ALA A 54 7.79 -8.30 3.93
C ALA A 54 9.09 -7.57 3.52
N ARG A 55 9.32 -6.36 4.04
CA ARG A 55 10.54 -5.59 3.77
C ARG A 55 11.76 -6.16 4.46
N ASN A 56 11.59 -6.68 5.66
CA ASN A 56 12.64 -7.29 6.46
C ASN A 56 13.88 -6.38 6.65
N VAL A 57 13.67 -5.07 6.88
CA VAL A 57 14.75 -4.10 7.07
C VAL A 57 15.06 -3.98 8.56
N ALA A 58 16.27 -4.37 8.94
CA ALA A 58 16.75 -4.19 10.31
C ALA A 58 17.06 -2.71 10.56
N PRO A 59 16.72 -2.17 11.76
CA PRO A 59 17.10 -0.83 12.16
C PRO A 59 18.63 -0.70 12.30
N GLU A 60 19.17 0.42 11.85
CA GLU A 60 20.57 0.78 12.06
C GLU A 60 20.84 1.05 13.55
N PRO A 61 22.11 1.02 14.00
CA PRO A 61 22.45 1.28 15.41
C PRO A 61 21.87 2.60 15.95
N ASP A 62 21.97 3.68 15.18
CA ASP A 62 21.45 5.00 15.57
C ASP A 62 19.91 5.03 15.63
N ASP A 63 19.25 4.25 14.78
CA ASP A 63 17.80 4.15 14.75
C ASP A 63 17.23 3.47 16.01
N ARG A 64 18.01 2.59 16.65
CA ARG A 64 17.61 1.87 17.86
C ARG A 64 17.29 2.80 19.03
N ARG A 65 17.97 3.96 19.09
CA ARG A 65 17.69 4.98 20.12
C ARG A 65 16.29 5.57 19.97
N LEU A 66 15.88 5.91 18.73
CA LEU A 66 14.52 6.41 18.46
C LEU A 66 13.48 5.32 18.71
N LEU A 67 13.77 4.08 18.34
CA LEU A 67 12.86 2.95 18.58
C LEU A 67 12.66 2.73 20.08
N ALA A 68 13.72 2.72 20.89
CA ALA A 68 13.62 2.56 22.33
C ALA A 68 12.69 3.61 22.96
N LEU A 69 12.83 4.87 22.57
CA LEU A 69 11.95 5.96 23.06
C LEU A 69 10.49 5.77 22.65
N ALA A 70 10.25 5.21 21.47
CA ALA A 70 8.90 5.00 20.94
C ALA A 70 8.23 3.73 21.49
N ILE A 71 9.01 2.71 21.90
CA ILE A 71 8.49 1.46 22.51
C ILE A 71 7.84 1.75 23.86
N ASP A 72 8.48 2.55 24.69
CA ASP A 72 8.05 2.83 26.08
C ASP A 72 6.84 3.79 26.14
N SER A 73 6.36 4.23 24.99
CA SER A 73 5.29 5.19 24.91
C SER A 73 4.13 4.68 24.04
N LYS A 74 2.91 5.14 24.34
CA LYS A 74 1.74 4.93 23.45
C LYS A 74 1.83 5.74 22.14
N GLY A 75 3.02 6.25 21.84
CA GLY A 75 3.34 7.13 20.72
C GLY A 75 3.72 8.53 21.20
N LEU A 76 4.75 9.11 20.57
CA LEU A 76 5.26 10.44 20.85
C LEU A 76 5.07 11.38 19.67
N PRO A 77 4.71 12.66 19.91
CA PRO A 77 4.83 13.69 18.88
C PRO A 77 6.27 13.78 18.37
N ARG A 78 6.43 14.27 17.14
CA ARG A 78 7.76 14.39 16.51
C ARG A 78 8.72 15.24 17.32
N GLU A 79 8.24 16.37 17.84
CA GLU A 79 9.03 17.32 18.62
C GLU A 79 9.54 16.70 19.94
N GLU A 80 8.68 15.94 20.59
CA GLU A 80 9.06 15.26 21.84
C GLU A 80 10.03 14.10 21.57
N LEU A 81 9.83 13.35 20.49
CA LEU A 81 10.76 12.30 20.06
C LEU A 81 12.13 12.89 19.74
N TYR A 82 12.17 14.03 19.04
CA TYR A 82 13.41 14.77 18.77
C TYR A 82 14.10 15.20 20.05
N ARG A 83 13.38 15.90 20.94
CA ARG A 83 13.91 16.42 22.19
C ARG A 83 14.52 15.31 23.07
N ARG A 84 13.84 14.17 23.18
CA ARG A 84 14.31 13.02 23.99
C ARG A 84 15.46 12.27 23.34
N SER A 85 15.55 12.27 22.01
CA SER A 85 16.60 11.56 21.31
C SER A 85 17.99 12.11 21.58
N GLY A 86 18.10 13.43 21.83
CA GLY A 86 19.39 14.12 21.97
C GLY A 86 20.26 14.02 20.72
N MET A 87 19.68 13.76 19.57
CA MET A 87 20.34 13.71 18.26
C MET A 87 20.43 15.11 17.67
N ASP A 88 21.43 15.34 16.81
CA ASP A 88 21.41 16.51 15.96
C ASP A 88 20.25 16.47 14.94
N PRO A 89 19.83 17.62 14.40
CA PRO A 89 18.64 17.69 13.54
C PRO A 89 18.69 16.82 12.29
N ASP A 90 19.86 16.70 11.66
CA ASP A 90 20.01 15.98 10.40
C ASP A 90 20.03 14.46 10.64
N SER A 91 20.77 13.99 11.64
CA SER A 91 20.75 12.58 12.08
C SER A 91 19.36 12.16 12.52
N PHE A 92 18.65 12.99 13.29
CA PHE A 92 17.27 12.71 13.68
C PHE A 92 16.35 12.58 12.48
N LYS A 93 16.42 13.51 11.52
CA LYS A 93 15.59 13.51 10.31
C LYS A 93 15.83 12.26 9.47
N GLN A 94 17.11 11.87 9.29
CA GLN A 94 17.49 10.69 8.53
C GLN A 94 17.01 9.41 9.21
N SER A 95 17.26 9.23 10.49
CA SER A 95 16.82 8.06 11.26
C SER A 95 15.30 7.95 11.29
N LEU A 96 14.59 9.06 11.51
CA LEU A 96 13.14 9.07 11.48
C LEU A 96 12.60 8.67 10.10
N ALA A 97 13.21 9.16 9.02
CA ALA A 97 12.81 8.81 7.66
C ALA A 97 13.05 7.32 7.37
N ARG A 98 14.22 6.76 7.71
CA ARG A 98 14.52 5.33 7.54
C ARG A 98 13.53 4.45 8.30
N LEU A 99 13.29 4.77 9.57
CA LEU A 99 12.36 4.01 10.42
C LEU A 99 10.92 4.08 9.92
N TYR A 100 10.51 5.24 9.41
CA TYR A 100 9.18 5.42 8.84
C TYR A 100 9.02 4.71 7.48
N GLN A 101 10.06 4.72 6.65
CA GLN A 101 10.09 4.00 5.37
C GLN A 101 10.12 2.48 5.57
N SER A 102 10.86 2.00 6.55
CA SER A 102 10.94 0.57 6.88
C SER A 102 9.74 0.04 7.66
N LEU A 103 8.82 0.93 8.09
CA LEU A 103 7.69 0.63 8.96
C LEU A 103 8.07 0.14 10.37
N ASN A 104 9.32 0.35 10.79
CA ASN A 104 9.69 0.16 12.18
C ASN A 104 9.07 1.24 13.09
N LEU A 105 8.81 2.43 12.53
CA LEU A 105 7.96 3.47 13.11
C LEU A 105 6.77 3.76 12.19
N VAL A 106 5.61 3.97 12.78
CA VAL A 106 4.38 4.38 12.10
C VAL A 106 3.76 5.58 12.82
N ARG A 107 2.90 6.32 12.14
CA ARG A 107 2.12 7.41 12.77
C ARG A 107 0.74 6.92 13.13
N THR A 108 0.30 7.25 14.33
CA THR A 108 -1.09 7.04 14.75
C THR A 108 -2.02 8.04 14.04
N ALA A 109 -3.32 7.83 14.15
CA ALA A 109 -4.33 8.79 13.65
C ALA A 109 -4.18 10.19 14.28
N ARG A 110 -3.62 10.30 15.49
CA ARG A 110 -3.30 11.60 16.14
C ARG A 110 -1.99 12.21 15.68
N GLY A 111 -1.25 11.55 14.79
CA GLY A 111 0.02 12.03 14.27
C GLY A 111 1.24 11.68 15.11
N ASN A 112 1.08 10.96 16.21
CA ASN A 112 2.18 10.50 17.05
C ASN A 112 2.93 9.33 16.42
N TYR A 113 4.24 9.27 16.62
CA TYR A 113 5.08 8.16 16.17
C TYR A 113 5.10 7.06 17.22
N ARG A 114 4.89 5.83 16.79
CA ARG A 114 5.01 4.64 17.65
C ARG A 114 5.65 3.49 16.89
N THR A 115 6.17 2.51 17.62
CA THR A 115 6.63 1.23 17.03
C THR A 115 5.46 0.30 16.72
N LEU A 116 5.63 -0.53 15.71
CA LEU A 116 4.89 -1.79 15.60
C LEU A 116 5.50 -2.81 16.58
N PRO A 117 4.82 -3.92 16.92
CA PRO A 117 5.40 -4.99 17.74
C PRO A 117 6.79 -5.37 17.25
N VAL A 118 7.77 -5.42 18.17
CA VAL A 118 9.19 -5.54 17.81
C VAL A 118 9.49 -6.89 17.15
N ASN A 119 8.83 -7.94 17.62
CA ASN A 119 9.03 -9.28 17.09
C ASN A 119 8.40 -9.42 15.71
N ARG A 120 9.13 -10.08 14.81
CA ARG A 120 8.58 -10.51 13.54
C ARG A 120 7.44 -11.50 13.80
N ILE A 121 6.35 -11.33 13.06
CA ILE A 121 5.15 -12.18 13.13
C ILE A 121 5.09 -13.11 11.92
N TYR A 122 5.56 -12.64 10.77
CA TYR A 122 5.53 -13.38 9.51
C TYR A 122 6.95 -13.57 8.97
N GLU A 123 7.23 -14.74 8.40
CA GLU A 123 8.43 -14.92 7.59
C GLU A 123 8.38 -14.01 6.36
N PRO A 124 9.52 -13.44 5.92
CA PRO A 124 9.53 -12.44 4.85
C PRO A 124 8.88 -12.91 3.55
N GLU A 125 9.06 -14.18 3.19
CA GLU A 125 8.47 -14.76 1.97
C GLU A 125 6.95 -14.84 2.07
N ASP A 126 6.42 -15.30 3.20
CA ASP A 126 4.99 -15.35 3.46
C ASP A 126 4.39 -13.94 3.52
N ALA A 127 5.08 -13.00 4.19
CA ALA A 127 4.65 -11.62 4.25
C ALA A 127 4.59 -11.00 2.84
N ARG A 128 5.60 -11.22 1.97
CA ARG A 128 5.59 -10.75 0.59
C ARG A 128 4.46 -11.37 -0.23
N PHE A 129 4.21 -12.66 -0.06
CA PHE A 129 3.05 -13.32 -0.67
C PHE A 129 1.73 -12.63 -0.27
N TYR A 130 1.52 -12.37 1.03
CA TYR A 130 0.33 -11.68 1.51
C TYR A 130 0.22 -10.24 0.99
N VAL A 131 1.33 -9.49 0.94
CA VAL A 131 1.35 -8.12 0.39
C VAL A 131 0.91 -8.14 -1.07
N VAL A 132 1.51 -8.99 -1.90
CA VAL A 132 1.18 -9.07 -3.34
C VAL A 132 -0.26 -9.52 -3.53
N LYS A 133 -0.70 -10.59 -2.84
CA LYS A 133 -2.09 -11.06 -2.88
C LYS A 133 -3.08 -9.94 -2.53
N ARG A 134 -2.79 -9.17 -1.48
CA ARG A 134 -3.65 -8.09 -1.04
C ARG A 134 -3.72 -6.92 -2.02
N LEU A 135 -2.58 -6.58 -2.64
CA LEU A 135 -2.55 -5.59 -3.71
C LEU A 135 -3.41 -6.04 -4.91
N ILE A 136 -3.26 -7.29 -5.34
CA ILE A 136 -4.05 -7.83 -6.46
C ILE A 136 -5.54 -7.79 -6.15
N LEU A 137 -5.95 -8.28 -4.98
CA LEU A 137 -7.35 -8.24 -4.56
C LEU A 137 -7.91 -6.81 -4.43
N SER A 138 -7.03 -5.82 -4.22
CA SER A 138 -7.44 -4.41 -4.15
C SER A 138 -7.57 -3.76 -5.53
N PHE A 139 -6.84 -4.26 -6.52
CA PHE A 139 -6.86 -3.72 -7.89
C PHE A 139 -7.77 -4.50 -8.85
N GLY A 140 -8.08 -5.76 -8.51
CA GLY A 140 -8.87 -6.68 -9.36
C GLY A 140 -8.09 -7.20 -10.57
N ILE A 141 -7.22 -6.38 -11.16
CA ILE A 141 -6.40 -6.70 -12.34
C ILE A 141 -5.00 -6.12 -12.21
N VAL A 142 -3.99 -6.91 -12.55
CA VAL A 142 -2.58 -6.49 -12.50
C VAL A 142 -1.76 -7.15 -13.61
N SER A 143 -0.62 -6.50 -13.98
CA SER A 143 0.49 -7.16 -14.68
C SER A 143 1.69 -7.30 -13.75
N ALA A 144 2.62 -8.23 -14.07
CA ALA A 144 3.84 -8.38 -13.26
C ALA A 144 4.68 -7.10 -13.29
N GLU A 145 4.79 -6.47 -14.45
CA GLU A 145 5.51 -5.22 -14.67
C GLU A 145 4.86 -4.06 -13.89
N GLY A 146 3.53 -3.97 -13.90
CA GLY A 146 2.77 -2.99 -13.14
C GLY A 146 3.00 -3.13 -11.63
N LEU A 147 2.98 -4.35 -11.10
CA LEU A 147 3.31 -4.63 -9.70
C LEU A 147 4.76 -4.25 -9.37
N GLY A 148 5.71 -4.61 -10.26
CA GLY A 148 7.12 -4.26 -10.10
C GLY A 148 7.36 -2.75 -10.03
N MET A 149 6.70 -1.99 -10.90
CA MET A 149 6.75 -0.51 -10.89
C MET A 149 6.12 0.06 -9.61
N LEU A 150 5.01 -0.50 -9.16
CA LEU A 150 4.34 -0.07 -7.93
C LEU A 150 5.22 -0.27 -6.70
N LEU A 151 5.83 -1.43 -6.62
CA LEU A 151 6.67 -1.84 -5.49
C LEU A 151 8.11 -1.30 -5.61
N LYS A 152 8.43 -0.59 -6.70
CA LYS A 152 9.76 0.00 -6.95
C LYS A 152 10.92 -0.97 -6.67
N GLY A 153 10.72 -2.25 -6.98
CA GLY A 153 11.74 -3.29 -6.80
C GLY A 153 11.90 -3.81 -5.36
N GLU A 154 11.09 -3.40 -4.40
CA GLU A 154 11.11 -3.98 -3.03
C GLU A 154 10.91 -5.50 -3.02
N ILE A 155 10.18 -6.00 -4.01
CA ILE A 155 10.05 -7.44 -4.27
C ILE A 155 10.63 -7.72 -5.66
N PRO A 156 11.63 -8.61 -5.78
CA PRO A 156 12.25 -8.93 -7.06
C PRO A 156 11.23 -9.46 -8.08
N MET A 157 11.39 -9.11 -9.35
CA MET A 157 10.47 -9.52 -10.43
C MET A 157 10.30 -11.05 -10.52
N ALA A 158 11.39 -11.79 -10.30
CA ALA A 158 11.34 -13.26 -10.29
C ALA A 158 10.43 -13.79 -9.17
N GLU A 159 10.45 -13.15 -8.00
CA GLU A 159 9.58 -13.51 -6.88
C GLU A 159 8.13 -13.10 -7.14
N LEU A 160 7.89 -11.90 -7.69
CA LEU A 160 6.54 -11.47 -8.10
C LEU A 160 5.91 -12.48 -9.06
N ARG A 161 6.66 -12.94 -10.07
CA ARG A 161 6.18 -13.96 -11.02
C ARG A 161 5.87 -15.29 -10.34
N LYS A 162 6.69 -15.73 -9.38
CA LYS A 162 6.42 -16.96 -8.60
C LYS A 162 5.14 -16.81 -7.79
N ILE A 163 4.92 -15.66 -7.16
CA ILE A 163 3.69 -15.39 -6.40
C ILE A 163 2.47 -15.41 -7.31
N LEU A 164 2.52 -14.74 -8.47
CA LEU A 164 1.42 -14.75 -9.44
C LEU A 164 1.08 -16.15 -9.93
N LEU A 165 2.09 -16.96 -10.26
CA LEU A 165 1.89 -18.35 -10.66
C LEU A 165 1.32 -19.22 -9.53
N ARG A 166 1.74 -18.99 -8.28
CA ARG A 166 1.16 -19.68 -7.12
C ARG A 166 -0.32 -19.34 -6.96
N LEU A 167 -0.68 -18.06 -7.03
CA LEU A 167 -2.08 -17.61 -6.93
C LEU A 167 -2.95 -18.13 -8.09
N GLU A 168 -2.38 -18.27 -9.29
CA GLU A 168 -3.03 -18.91 -10.43
C GLU A 168 -3.27 -20.40 -10.17
N LYS A 169 -2.26 -21.11 -9.63
CA LYS A 169 -2.39 -22.53 -9.27
C LYS A 169 -3.40 -22.75 -8.13
N GLU A 170 -3.52 -21.81 -7.21
CA GLU A 170 -4.52 -21.82 -6.14
C GLU A 170 -5.92 -21.41 -6.65
N GLU A 171 -6.10 -21.21 -7.95
CA GLU A 171 -7.34 -20.76 -8.61
C GLU A 171 -7.90 -19.44 -8.12
N ILE A 172 -7.07 -18.61 -7.50
CA ILE A 172 -7.45 -17.26 -7.07
C ILE A 172 -7.40 -16.28 -8.24
N LEU A 173 -6.45 -16.52 -9.17
CA LEU A 173 -6.24 -15.67 -10.34
C LEU A 173 -6.44 -16.45 -11.63
N VAL A 174 -6.87 -15.74 -12.66
CA VAL A 174 -6.88 -16.18 -14.05
C VAL A 174 -5.99 -15.24 -14.85
N LYS A 175 -5.17 -15.78 -15.74
CA LYS A 175 -4.35 -14.96 -16.63
C LYS A 175 -4.98 -14.79 -18.01
N GLY A 176 -4.71 -13.68 -18.65
CA GLY A 176 -5.20 -13.40 -19.98
C GLY A 176 -4.71 -12.07 -20.54
N PHE A 177 -5.18 -11.76 -21.72
CA PHE A 177 -4.90 -10.49 -22.41
C PHE A 177 -6.13 -9.61 -22.41
N LEU A 178 -5.97 -8.31 -22.11
CA LEU A 178 -7.08 -7.35 -22.14
C LEU A 178 -7.58 -7.06 -23.57
N LYS A 179 -6.71 -7.25 -24.54
CA LYS A 179 -7.02 -7.09 -25.97
C LYS A 179 -6.39 -8.25 -26.74
N LYS A 180 -6.99 -8.62 -27.87
CA LYS A 180 -6.55 -9.72 -28.74
C LYS A 180 -5.09 -9.57 -29.19
N ASP A 181 -4.62 -8.34 -29.41
CA ASP A 181 -3.27 -8.02 -29.91
C ASP A 181 -2.36 -7.42 -28.84
N SER A 182 -2.66 -7.64 -27.54
CA SER A 182 -1.84 -7.15 -26.44
C SER A 182 -0.71 -8.12 -26.15
N GLU A 183 0.52 -7.63 -26.01
CA GLU A 183 1.66 -8.40 -25.53
C GLU A 183 1.71 -8.48 -24.01
N THR A 184 0.96 -7.62 -23.31
CA THR A 184 0.96 -7.56 -21.85
C THR A 184 0.03 -8.61 -21.27
N LEU A 185 0.61 -9.53 -20.50
CA LEU A 185 -0.15 -10.54 -19.76
C LEU A 185 -0.65 -9.94 -18.44
N TYR A 186 -1.94 -10.11 -18.21
CA TYR A 186 -2.60 -9.69 -16.98
C TYR A 186 -3.10 -10.88 -16.17
N TRP A 187 -3.15 -10.68 -14.86
CA TRP A 187 -3.83 -11.55 -13.91
C TRP A 187 -5.03 -10.82 -13.35
N ILE A 188 -6.17 -11.50 -13.33
CA ILE A 188 -7.46 -10.99 -12.88
C ILE A 188 -7.93 -11.90 -11.76
N VAL A 189 -8.55 -11.32 -10.74
CA VAL A 189 -9.20 -12.10 -9.68
C VAL A 189 -10.32 -12.94 -10.29
N LYS A 190 -10.29 -14.25 -10.05
CA LYS A 190 -11.20 -15.22 -10.69
C LYS A 190 -12.67 -14.87 -10.41
N ASP A 191 -12.98 -14.51 -9.17
CA ASP A 191 -14.34 -14.16 -8.75
C ASP A 191 -14.85 -12.91 -9.49
N ASP A 192 -13.97 -11.95 -9.79
CA ASP A 192 -14.34 -10.73 -10.52
C ASP A 192 -14.69 -11.03 -11.99
N MET A 193 -14.13 -12.11 -12.58
CA MET A 193 -14.43 -12.51 -13.94
C MET A 193 -15.89 -12.91 -14.17
N GLU A 194 -16.53 -13.50 -13.17
CA GLU A 194 -17.94 -13.87 -13.22
C GLU A 194 -18.83 -12.62 -13.26
N HIS A 195 -18.43 -11.59 -12.52
CA HIS A 195 -19.13 -10.31 -12.49
C HIS A 195 -18.95 -9.49 -13.79
N ILE A 196 -17.78 -9.58 -14.44
CA ILE A 196 -17.51 -8.88 -15.71
C ILE A 196 -18.40 -9.41 -16.84
N LYS A 197 -18.74 -10.70 -16.86
CA LYS A 197 -19.55 -11.32 -17.90
C LYS A 197 -21.04 -10.90 -17.90
N GLY A 198 -21.53 -10.35 -16.80
CA GLY A 198 -22.95 -10.06 -16.61
C GLY A 198 -23.34 -8.58 -16.52
N HIS A 199 -22.42 -7.69 -16.29
CA HIS A 199 -22.72 -6.29 -16.03
C HIS A 199 -21.90 -5.34 -16.91
N LEU A 200 -22.54 -4.80 -17.94
CA LEU A 200 -22.07 -3.54 -18.52
C LEU A 200 -22.27 -2.46 -17.45
N PHE A 201 -21.17 -1.85 -17.04
CA PHE A 201 -21.24 -0.70 -16.14
C PHE A 201 -22.04 0.41 -16.83
N GLN A 202 -23.19 0.73 -16.26
CA GLN A 202 -24.00 1.88 -16.68
C GLN A 202 -23.81 2.99 -15.67
N GLY A 203 -23.02 3.97 -16.01
CA GLY A 203 -22.74 5.10 -15.13
C GLY A 203 -21.43 5.80 -15.45
N SER A 204 -21.13 6.83 -14.70
CA SER A 204 -19.86 7.56 -14.79
C SER A 204 -19.16 7.48 -13.44
N PHE A 205 -17.87 7.26 -13.46
CA PHE A 205 -17.03 7.38 -12.25
C PHE A 205 -15.79 8.20 -12.55
N VAL A 206 -15.29 8.87 -11.53
CA VAL A 206 -14.13 9.74 -11.62
C VAL A 206 -12.99 9.08 -10.85
N LEU A 207 -11.87 8.82 -11.53
CA LEU A 207 -10.63 8.40 -10.90
C LEU A 207 -9.75 9.64 -10.69
N ASN A 208 -9.31 9.85 -9.44
CA ASN A 208 -8.33 10.87 -9.13
C ASN A 208 -6.99 10.51 -9.77
N GLN A 209 -6.17 11.53 -10.15
CA GLN A 209 -4.78 11.35 -10.58
C GLN A 209 -3.96 10.43 -9.67
N GLY A 210 -4.25 10.50 -8.37
CA GLY A 210 -3.64 9.65 -7.35
C GLY A 210 -4.19 8.24 -7.33
N ASP A 211 -5.29 7.93 -8.01
CA ASP A 211 -5.84 6.60 -8.04
C ASP A 211 -4.91 5.65 -8.80
N ARG A 212 -4.61 4.55 -8.16
CA ARG A 212 -3.63 3.61 -8.71
C ARG A 212 -4.16 2.83 -9.89
N LEU A 213 -5.47 2.67 -10.00
CA LEU A 213 -6.08 2.09 -11.20
C LEU A 213 -5.71 2.90 -12.45
N ALA A 214 -5.70 4.23 -12.35
CA ALA A 214 -5.27 5.10 -13.44
C ALA A 214 -3.78 4.87 -13.83
N HIS A 215 -2.93 4.53 -12.88
CA HIS A 215 -1.52 4.19 -13.14
C HIS A 215 -1.33 2.79 -13.74
N TYR A 216 -2.27 1.88 -13.51
CA TYR A 216 -2.22 0.52 -14.05
C TYR A 216 -2.80 0.39 -15.44
N LEU A 217 -3.60 1.36 -15.86
CA LEU A 217 -4.09 1.38 -17.24
C LEU A 217 -2.89 1.48 -18.18
N SER A 218 -2.80 0.58 -19.15
CA SER A 218 -1.74 0.62 -20.14
C SER A 218 -1.69 1.98 -20.84
N GLU A 219 -0.52 2.40 -21.30
CA GLU A 219 -0.38 3.66 -22.05
C GLU A 219 -1.37 3.75 -23.23
N ASP A 220 -1.66 2.63 -23.89
CA ASP A 220 -2.67 2.54 -24.94
C ASP A 220 -4.06 2.88 -24.46
N VAL A 221 -4.45 2.39 -23.27
CA VAL A 221 -5.76 2.68 -22.67
C VAL A 221 -5.81 4.14 -22.27
N LYS A 222 -4.74 4.64 -21.63
CA LYS A 222 -4.61 6.07 -21.29
C LYS A 222 -4.76 6.93 -22.55
N LYS A 223 -4.00 6.61 -23.60
CA LYS A 223 -4.01 7.35 -24.88
C LYS A 223 -5.38 7.28 -25.55
N LYS A 224 -6.01 6.09 -25.59
CA LYS A 224 -7.33 5.88 -26.20
C LYS A 224 -8.44 6.71 -25.53
N PHE A 225 -8.36 6.89 -24.21
CA PHE A 225 -9.35 7.64 -23.45
C PHE A 225 -8.92 9.09 -23.14
N GLY A 226 -7.83 9.58 -23.76
CA GLY A 226 -7.33 10.94 -23.52
C GLY A 226 -6.87 11.18 -22.07
N LEU A 227 -6.38 10.14 -21.41
CA LEU A 227 -5.98 10.19 -20.01
C LEU A 227 -4.63 10.87 -19.87
N GLY A 228 -4.63 12.20 -19.83
CA GLY A 228 -3.47 12.98 -19.41
C GLY A 228 -3.33 13.06 -17.89
N ALA A 229 -2.70 14.14 -17.42
CA ALA A 229 -2.53 14.40 -15.98
C ALA A 229 -3.82 14.81 -15.24
N CYS A 230 -5.00 14.53 -15.78
CA CYS A 230 -6.31 14.92 -15.25
C CYS A 230 -7.11 13.75 -14.69
N ASN A 231 -8.14 14.05 -13.94
CA ASN A 231 -9.12 13.08 -13.45
C ASN A 231 -9.78 12.37 -14.63
N VAL A 232 -9.96 11.06 -14.50
CA VAL A 232 -10.57 10.24 -15.54
C VAL A 232 -12.05 10.10 -15.26
N ILE A 233 -12.84 10.47 -16.24
CA ILE A 233 -14.29 10.24 -16.23
C ILE A 233 -14.56 9.08 -17.20
N PHE A 234 -15.07 7.97 -16.68
CA PHE A 234 -15.62 6.91 -17.50
C PHE A 234 -17.11 7.12 -17.59
N SER A 235 -17.60 7.27 -18.82
CA SER A 235 -19.04 7.24 -19.12
C SER A 235 -19.31 6.10 -20.08
N SER A 236 -20.31 5.29 -19.81
CA SER A 236 -20.87 4.32 -20.75
C SER A 236 -21.81 5.00 -21.69
#